data_e67da962bb74eb7a7ce5cf6b12a7bf19
#
_entry.id   e67da962bb74eb7a7ce5cf6b12a7bf19
#
_cell.length_a   1.000
_cell.length_b   1.000
_cell.length_c   1.000
_cell.angle_alpha   90.00
_cell.angle_beta   90.00
_cell.angle_gamma   90.00
#
_symmetry.space_group_name_H-M   'P 1'
#
loop_
_entity.id
_entity.type
_entity.pdbx_description
1 polymer ?
#
loop_
_entity_poly.entity_id
_entity_poly.type
_entity_poly.pdbx_seq_one_letter_code
_entity_poly.pdbx_strand_id
1 'polypeptide(L)'
;MASGDRVSNEKKNLNRLAGEFLVASRLTHRGYMVTLQWGTTISYDILAFDKLGKVAFLEVKSTASYRRRWVLQSKYANPREDAIPLERRFVCCVDLSDKEREPSVHVFPASVVASGLHYYFNSRFPQSASYHLSLDFKPQGQSKQDAKTVGEFIGEREFLENFGSLGLKPVTS
;
A
#
# COMPACT_ATOMS: atom_id res chain seq x y z
N MET A 1 -28.52 14.66 10.32
CA MET A 1 -27.63 13.59 10.82
C MET A 1 -27.32 12.67 9.65
N ALA A 2 -26.14 12.77 9.07
CA ALA A 2 -25.76 11.92 7.94
C ALA A 2 -25.40 10.55 8.50
N SER A 3 -26.19 9.52 8.17
CA SER A 3 -25.85 8.12 8.40
C SER A 3 -24.61 7.81 7.57
N GLY A 4 -23.48 7.70 8.22
CA GLY A 4 -22.26 7.24 7.55
C GLY A 4 -22.49 5.83 7.04
N ASP A 5 -22.60 5.68 5.74
CA ASP A 5 -22.69 4.40 5.07
C ASP A 5 -21.52 3.51 5.49
N ARG A 6 -21.79 2.56 6.37
CA ARG A 6 -20.87 1.45 6.63
C ARG A 6 -20.75 0.68 5.33
N VAL A 7 -19.62 0.86 4.66
CA VAL A 7 -19.29 0.05 3.48
C VAL A 7 -19.48 -1.41 3.85
N SER A 8 -20.38 -2.11 3.15
CA SER A 8 -20.67 -3.52 3.43
C SER A 8 -19.39 -4.35 3.32
N ASN A 9 -19.29 -5.46 4.04
CA ASN A 9 -18.13 -6.36 3.97
C ASN A 9 -17.91 -6.88 2.54
N GLU A 10 -18.98 -7.05 1.78
CA GLU A 10 -18.95 -7.44 0.38
C GLU A 10 -18.23 -6.39 -0.49
N LYS A 11 -18.57 -5.12 -0.36
CA LYS A 11 -17.91 -4.03 -1.09
C LYS A 11 -16.43 -3.90 -0.73
N LYS A 12 -16.08 -4.14 0.55
CA LYS A 12 -14.67 -4.18 0.98
C LYS A 12 -13.91 -5.32 0.30
N ASN A 13 -14.53 -6.50 0.23
CA ASN A 13 -13.92 -7.66 -0.42
C ASN A 13 -13.75 -7.42 -1.94
N LEU A 14 -14.74 -6.85 -2.61
CA LEU A 14 -14.63 -6.50 -4.03
C LEU A 14 -13.50 -5.50 -4.29
N ASN A 15 -13.38 -4.45 -3.48
CA ASN A 15 -12.29 -3.48 -3.61
C ASN A 15 -10.92 -4.13 -3.36
N ARG A 16 -10.81 -5.04 -2.39
CA ARG A 16 -9.59 -5.78 -2.12
C ARG A 16 -9.18 -6.61 -3.33
N LEU A 17 -10.08 -7.44 -3.84
CA LEU A 17 -9.83 -8.29 -5.01
C LEU A 17 -9.49 -7.46 -6.25
N ALA A 18 -10.22 -6.36 -6.50
CA ALA A 18 -9.93 -5.47 -7.62
C ALA A 18 -8.50 -4.92 -7.56
N GLY A 19 -8.03 -4.54 -6.38
CA GLY A 19 -6.65 -4.08 -6.20
C GLY A 19 -5.62 -5.18 -6.39
N GLU A 20 -5.84 -6.37 -5.84
CA GLU A 20 -4.94 -7.51 -6.01
C GLU A 20 -4.79 -7.90 -7.48
N PHE A 21 -5.90 -8.00 -8.21
CA PHE A 21 -5.87 -8.32 -9.65
C PHE A 21 -5.22 -7.22 -10.47
N LEU A 22 -5.44 -5.95 -10.15
CA LEU A 22 -4.80 -4.84 -10.83
C LEU A 22 -3.27 -4.89 -10.67
N VAL A 23 -2.79 -5.07 -9.44
CA VAL A 23 -1.34 -5.16 -9.16
C VAL A 23 -0.75 -6.37 -9.87
N ALA A 24 -1.40 -7.54 -9.80
CA ALA A 24 -0.95 -8.75 -10.48
C ALA A 24 -0.88 -8.57 -12.00
N SER A 25 -1.92 -7.97 -12.60
CA SER A 25 -1.97 -7.66 -14.02
C SER A 25 -0.82 -6.74 -14.45
N ARG A 26 -0.56 -5.66 -13.67
CA ARG A 26 0.52 -4.72 -13.97
C ARG A 26 1.90 -5.33 -13.84
N LEU A 27 2.11 -6.21 -12.88
CA LEU A 27 3.35 -6.98 -12.72
C LEU A 27 3.58 -7.92 -13.90
N THR A 28 2.55 -8.68 -14.27
CA THR A 28 2.63 -9.62 -15.38
C THR A 28 2.89 -8.91 -16.71
N HIS A 29 2.20 -7.77 -16.94
CA HIS A 29 2.43 -6.95 -18.15
C HIS A 29 3.88 -6.41 -18.23
N ARG A 30 4.54 -6.21 -17.09
CA ARG A 30 5.95 -5.81 -17.01
C ARG A 30 6.93 -6.98 -17.08
N GLY A 31 6.44 -8.19 -17.31
CA GLY A 31 7.27 -9.39 -17.47
C GLY A 31 7.72 -10.05 -16.17
N TYR A 32 7.06 -9.79 -15.05
CA TYR A 32 7.29 -10.55 -13.82
C TYR A 32 6.40 -11.80 -13.78
N MET A 33 6.93 -12.90 -13.24
CA MET A 33 6.09 -14.04 -12.86
C MET A 33 5.36 -13.70 -11.56
N VAL A 34 4.07 -14.04 -11.48
CA VAL A 34 3.21 -13.65 -10.38
C VAL A 34 2.41 -14.83 -9.85
N THR A 35 2.32 -14.96 -8.52
CA THR A 35 1.32 -15.83 -7.87
C THR A 35 0.47 -15.02 -6.91
N LEU A 36 -0.84 -15.25 -6.96
CA LEU A 36 -1.80 -14.72 -5.99
C LEU A 36 -1.95 -15.70 -4.84
N GLN A 37 -1.93 -15.19 -3.62
CA GLN A 37 -2.16 -15.97 -2.42
C GLN A 37 -3.63 -15.89 -2.01
N TRP A 38 -4.29 -17.03 -1.91
CA TRP A 38 -5.66 -17.15 -1.44
C TRP A 38 -5.69 -17.61 0.02
N GLY A 39 -6.40 -16.87 0.86
CA GLY A 39 -6.57 -17.20 2.27
C GLY A 39 -6.03 -16.14 3.24
N THR A 40 -6.14 -16.43 4.54
CA THR A 40 -5.83 -15.46 5.61
C THR A 40 -4.57 -15.80 6.40
N THR A 41 -3.87 -16.86 6.02
CA THR A 41 -2.80 -17.46 6.85
C THR A 41 -1.44 -16.82 6.64
N ILE A 42 -1.24 -16.10 5.55
CA ILE A 42 0.06 -15.56 5.16
C ILE A 42 0.00 -14.03 5.07
N SER A 43 1.11 -13.35 5.36
CA SER A 43 1.19 -11.90 5.49
C SER A 43 1.43 -11.15 4.18
N TYR A 44 1.16 -11.77 3.03
CA TYR A 44 1.26 -11.15 1.71
C TYR A 44 0.14 -11.65 0.80
N ASP A 45 -0.22 -10.83 -0.19
CA ASP A 45 -1.30 -11.13 -1.15
C ASP A 45 -0.72 -11.62 -2.48
N ILE A 46 0.47 -11.16 -2.86
CA ILE A 46 1.12 -11.46 -4.14
C ILE A 46 2.59 -11.79 -3.93
N LEU A 47 3.08 -12.82 -4.65
CA LEU A 47 4.50 -13.02 -4.89
C LEU A 47 4.84 -12.62 -6.31
N ALA A 48 5.88 -11.82 -6.48
CA ALA A 48 6.47 -11.53 -7.77
C ALA A 48 7.88 -12.14 -7.86
N PHE A 49 8.17 -12.77 -8.97
CA PHE A 49 9.45 -13.46 -9.21
C PHE A 49 10.13 -12.90 -10.44
N ASP A 50 11.44 -12.86 -10.40
CA ASP A 50 12.24 -12.65 -11.60
C ASP A 50 12.74 -13.95 -12.22
N LYS A 51 13.41 -13.84 -13.37
CA LYS A 51 13.99 -14.98 -14.07
C LYS A 51 15.11 -15.70 -13.30
N LEU A 52 15.65 -15.06 -12.27
CA LEU A 52 16.72 -15.62 -11.43
C LEU A 52 16.16 -16.25 -10.14
N GLY A 53 14.84 -16.28 -9.96
CA GLY A 53 14.18 -16.80 -8.78
C GLY A 53 14.21 -15.86 -7.58
N LYS A 54 14.62 -14.59 -7.75
CA LYS A 54 14.49 -13.59 -6.71
C LYS A 54 13.01 -13.27 -6.52
N VAL A 55 12.59 -13.13 -5.26
CA VAL A 55 11.17 -12.99 -4.88
C VAL A 55 10.95 -11.67 -4.18
N ALA A 56 9.86 -10.97 -4.53
CA ALA A 56 9.27 -9.88 -3.77
C ALA A 56 7.91 -10.32 -3.21
N PHE A 57 7.64 -9.94 -1.96
CA PHE A 57 6.41 -10.21 -1.22
C PHE A 57 5.60 -8.93 -1.14
N LEU A 58 4.44 -8.91 -1.77
CA LEU A 58 3.61 -7.71 -1.86
C LEU A 58 2.32 -7.88 -1.06
N GLU A 59 2.04 -6.93 -0.20
CA GLU A 59 0.75 -6.78 0.45
C GLU A 59 -0.01 -5.65 -0.25
N VAL A 60 -1.26 -5.90 -0.64
CA VAL A 60 -2.08 -4.95 -1.39
C VAL A 60 -3.11 -4.32 -0.46
N LYS A 61 -3.19 -3.00 -0.50
CA LYS A 61 -4.18 -2.21 0.24
C LYS A 61 -4.91 -1.31 -0.73
N SER A 62 -6.21 -1.52 -0.86
CA SER A 62 -7.04 -0.75 -1.78
C SER A 62 -7.96 0.22 -1.04
N THR A 63 -8.17 1.38 -1.61
CA THR A 63 -9.17 2.34 -1.14
C THR A 63 -10.02 2.84 -2.29
N ALA A 64 -11.34 2.94 -2.07
CA ALA A 64 -12.29 3.65 -2.95
C ALA A 64 -12.75 4.97 -2.31
N SER A 65 -12.08 5.43 -1.27
CA SER A 65 -12.39 6.70 -0.61
C SER A 65 -11.71 7.87 -1.34
N TYR A 66 -12.47 8.91 -1.64
CA TYR A 66 -11.96 10.17 -2.21
C TYR A 66 -10.85 10.82 -1.35
N ARG A 67 -10.75 10.41 -0.07
CA ARG A 67 -9.71 10.89 0.86
C ARG A 67 -8.35 10.23 0.62
N ARG A 68 -8.26 9.22 -0.25
CA ARG A 68 -7.03 8.48 -0.55
C ARG A 68 -6.30 8.08 0.73
N ARG A 69 -7.02 7.40 1.62
CA ARG A 69 -6.52 7.00 2.93
C ARG A 69 -6.50 5.49 3.02
N TRP A 70 -5.34 4.94 3.35
CA TRP A 70 -5.15 3.53 3.65
C TRP A 70 -4.94 3.34 5.14
N VAL A 71 -5.78 2.52 5.76
CA VAL A 71 -5.68 2.17 7.17
C VAL A 71 -4.78 0.97 7.31
N LEU A 72 -3.67 1.14 8.03
CA LEU A 72 -2.69 0.10 8.26
C LEU A 72 -2.62 -0.27 9.75
N GLN A 73 -2.35 -1.54 10.02
CA GLN A 73 -2.19 -2.04 11.40
C GLN A 73 -0.80 -1.70 11.95
N SER A 74 -0.66 -1.74 13.28
CA SER A 74 0.60 -1.45 13.99
C SER A 74 1.79 -2.30 13.54
N LYS A 75 1.54 -3.51 13.05
CA LYS A 75 2.58 -4.40 12.50
C LYS A 75 3.40 -3.77 11.35
N TYR A 76 2.82 -2.79 10.63
CA TYR A 76 3.52 -2.13 9.53
C TYR A 76 4.49 -1.05 10.00
N ALA A 77 4.27 -0.47 11.17
CA ALA A 77 5.21 0.48 11.76
C ALA A 77 6.44 -0.22 12.36
N ASN A 78 6.22 -1.43 12.88
CA ASN A 78 7.28 -2.24 13.48
C ASN A 78 7.29 -3.62 12.82
N PRO A 79 7.73 -3.72 11.56
CA PRO A 79 7.80 -4.99 10.87
C PRO A 79 8.80 -5.88 11.59
N ARG A 80 8.34 -7.04 12.05
CA ARG A 80 9.23 -8.03 12.67
C ARG A 80 10.15 -8.61 11.62
N GLU A 81 11.39 -8.84 11.99
CA GLU A 81 12.27 -9.74 11.26
C GLU A 81 11.74 -11.17 11.48
N ASP A 82 11.01 -11.67 10.51
CA ASP A 82 10.57 -13.05 10.44
C ASP A 82 11.22 -13.72 9.22
N ALA A 83 10.71 -14.86 8.80
CA ALA A 83 11.27 -15.62 7.69
C ALA A 83 11.40 -14.85 6.36
N ILE A 84 10.74 -13.69 6.23
CA ILE A 84 10.80 -12.86 5.03
C ILE A 84 11.65 -11.62 5.31
N PRO A 85 12.80 -11.44 4.66
CA PRO A 85 13.65 -10.25 4.80
C PRO A 85 12.88 -8.96 4.46
N LEU A 86 13.09 -7.90 5.24
CA LEU A 86 12.35 -6.64 5.13
C LEU A 86 12.53 -5.98 3.75
N GLU A 87 13.73 -6.08 3.16
CA GLU A 87 14.05 -5.54 1.85
C GLU A 87 13.30 -6.23 0.68
N ARG A 88 12.65 -7.36 0.96
CA ARG A 88 11.81 -8.08 0.00
C ARG A 88 10.32 -7.86 0.19
N ARG A 89 9.93 -7.05 1.18
CA ARG A 89 8.53 -6.77 1.49
C ARG A 89 8.12 -5.42 0.94
N PHE A 90 6.95 -5.40 0.32
CA PHE A 90 6.37 -4.20 -0.27
C PHE A 90 4.91 -4.06 0.10
N VAL A 91 4.45 -2.81 0.16
CA VAL A 91 3.03 -2.47 0.32
C VAL A 91 2.58 -1.73 -0.92
N CYS A 92 1.63 -2.30 -1.63
CA CYS A 92 1.00 -1.69 -2.81
C CYS A 92 -0.27 -0.97 -2.37
N CYS A 93 -0.26 0.35 -2.43
CA CYS A 93 -1.43 1.18 -2.14
C CYS A 93 -2.18 1.49 -3.43
N VAL A 94 -3.37 0.89 -3.59
CA VAL A 94 -4.20 1.02 -4.79
C VAL A 94 -5.31 2.03 -4.56
N ASP A 95 -5.38 3.05 -5.43
CA ASP A 95 -6.42 4.06 -5.43
C ASP A 95 -7.51 3.72 -6.45
N LEU A 96 -8.68 3.36 -5.94
CA LEU A 96 -9.90 3.05 -6.71
C LEU A 96 -10.96 4.14 -6.54
N SER A 97 -10.58 5.33 -6.07
CA SER A 97 -11.54 6.39 -5.68
C SER A 97 -12.22 7.05 -6.87
N ASP A 98 -11.53 7.14 -8.01
CA ASP A 98 -12.05 7.73 -9.23
C ASP A 98 -12.43 6.61 -10.23
N LYS A 99 -13.72 6.53 -10.56
CA LYS A 99 -14.24 5.53 -11.51
C LYS A 99 -14.04 5.90 -12.96
N GLU A 100 -13.80 7.18 -13.24
CA GLU A 100 -13.62 7.72 -14.59
C GLU A 100 -12.14 7.69 -15.03
N ARG A 101 -11.24 7.40 -14.09
CA ARG A 101 -9.81 7.33 -14.35
C ARG A 101 -9.27 5.93 -14.09
N GLU A 102 -8.20 5.61 -14.78
CA GLU A 102 -7.47 4.39 -14.49
C GLU A 102 -6.93 4.42 -13.05
N PRO A 103 -7.17 3.36 -12.26
CA PRO A 103 -6.67 3.28 -10.89
C PRO A 103 -5.15 3.39 -10.84
N SER A 104 -4.62 4.04 -9.81
CA SER A 104 -3.19 4.19 -9.60
C SER A 104 -2.67 3.26 -8.51
N VAL A 105 -1.40 2.86 -8.62
CA VAL A 105 -0.72 2.00 -7.66
C VAL A 105 0.56 2.68 -7.17
N HIS A 106 0.72 2.80 -5.86
CA HIS A 106 1.99 3.18 -5.25
C HIS A 106 2.65 1.93 -4.69
N VAL A 107 3.91 1.69 -5.06
CA VAL A 107 4.67 0.49 -4.67
C VAL A 107 5.73 0.91 -3.65
N PHE A 108 5.42 0.79 -2.38
CA PHE A 108 6.31 1.20 -1.29
C PHE A 108 7.12 0.03 -0.76
N PRO A 109 8.43 0.16 -0.57
CA PRO A 109 9.19 -0.70 0.34
C PRO A 109 8.57 -0.66 1.75
N ALA A 110 8.51 -1.79 2.44
CA ALA A 110 7.90 -1.85 3.78
C ALA A 110 8.59 -0.93 4.79
N SER A 111 9.90 -0.72 4.65
CA SER A 111 10.68 0.23 5.46
C SER A 111 10.21 1.68 5.30
N VAL A 112 9.84 2.08 4.08
CA VAL A 112 9.32 3.43 3.79
C VAL A 112 7.95 3.61 4.44
N VAL A 113 7.08 2.60 4.36
CA VAL A 113 5.77 2.61 5.05
C VAL A 113 5.97 2.73 6.56
N ALA A 114 6.87 1.95 7.15
CA ALA A 114 7.18 2.03 8.57
C ALA A 114 7.62 3.44 8.99
N SER A 115 8.53 4.06 8.24
CA SER A 115 8.99 5.43 8.48
C SER A 115 7.84 6.44 8.42
N GLY A 116 6.96 6.31 7.43
CA GLY A 116 5.79 7.18 7.29
C GLY A 116 4.80 7.04 8.45
N LEU A 117 4.58 5.81 8.94
CA LEU A 117 3.72 5.56 10.08
C LEU A 117 4.31 6.12 11.37
N HIS A 118 5.60 5.96 11.61
CA HIS A 118 6.30 6.57 12.75
C HIS A 118 6.23 8.08 12.71
N TYR A 119 6.48 8.70 11.56
CA TYR A 119 6.33 10.15 11.40
C TYR A 119 4.91 10.61 11.76
N TYR A 120 3.88 9.94 11.26
CA TYR A 120 2.49 10.29 11.53
C TYR A 120 2.16 10.20 13.03
N PHE A 121 2.59 9.10 13.69
CA PHE A 121 2.29 8.89 15.11
C PHE A 121 3.04 9.83 16.02
N ASN A 122 4.32 9.96 15.83
CA ASN A 122 5.16 10.84 16.67
C ASN A 122 4.75 12.30 16.54
N SER A 123 4.24 12.70 15.37
CA SER A 123 3.87 14.10 15.13
C SER A 123 2.43 14.45 15.53
N ARG A 124 1.50 13.47 15.60
CA ARG A 124 0.07 13.77 15.69
C ARG A 124 -0.73 12.98 16.74
N PHE A 125 -0.45 11.69 16.95
CA PHE A 125 -1.28 10.83 17.79
C PHE A 125 -0.48 9.74 18.50
N PRO A 126 0.29 10.04 19.54
CA PRO A 126 1.14 9.04 20.21
C PRO A 126 0.38 7.89 20.88
N GLN A 127 -0.95 7.93 20.92
CA GLN A 127 -1.78 6.95 21.65
C GLN A 127 -2.81 6.20 20.77
N SER A 128 -2.77 6.33 19.45
CA SER A 128 -3.75 5.66 18.61
C SER A 128 -3.38 4.19 18.33
N ALA A 129 -4.34 3.28 18.46
CA ALA A 129 -4.16 1.86 18.14
C ALA A 129 -4.18 1.57 16.62
N SER A 130 -4.57 2.54 15.79
CA SER A 130 -4.70 2.39 14.34
C SER A 130 -3.76 3.31 13.62
N TYR A 131 -3.00 2.75 12.67
CA TYR A 131 -2.10 3.49 11.81
C TYR A 131 -2.77 3.82 10.49
N HIS A 132 -2.57 5.03 10.00
CA HIS A 132 -3.12 5.50 8.74
C HIS A 132 -2.00 5.97 7.82
N LEU A 133 -1.88 5.38 6.65
CA LEU A 133 -1.11 5.95 5.56
C LEU A 133 -2.04 6.84 4.74
N SER A 134 -1.74 8.12 4.65
CA SER A 134 -2.49 9.07 3.84
C SER A 134 -1.59 9.62 2.75
N LEU A 135 -1.98 9.39 1.49
CA LEU A 135 -1.34 9.94 0.32
C LEU A 135 -2.14 11.16 -0.13
N ASP A 136 -1.46 12.21 -0.51
CA ASP A 136 -2.06 13.44 -1.06
C ASP A 136 -3.18 14.04 -0.21
N PHE A 137 -2.98 14.09 1.09
CA PHE A 137 -4.00 14.46 2.04
C PHE A 137 -3.90 15.95 2.42
N LYS A 138 -5.01 16.69 2.26
CA LYS A 138 -5.14 18.03 2.85
C LYS A 138 -5.17 17.88 4.38
N PRO A 139 -4.37 18.67 5.14
CA PRO A 139 -4.38 18.59 6.59
C PRO A 139 -5.79 18.74 7.14
N GLN A 140 -6.27 17.74 7.89
CA GLN A 140 -7.54 17.88 8.61
C GLN A 140 -7.27 18.54 9.96
N GLY A 141 -7.93 19.69 10.18
CA GLY A 141 -7.91 20.39 11.47
C GLY A 141 -7.01 21.61 11.47
N GLN A 142 -7.43 22.58 12.24
CA GLN A 142 -6.93 23.96 12.30
C GLN A 142 -5.51 24.16 12.87
N SER A 143 -4.75 23.11 13.09
CA SER A 143 -3.42 23.27 13.66
C SER A 143 -2.34 22.71 12.76
N LYS A 144 -1.53 23.59 12.25
CA LYS A 144 -0.24 23.43 11.57
C LYS A 144 -0.31 23.52 10.06
N GLN A 145 -0.22 24.75 9.59
CA GLN A 145 -0.02 25.13 8.19
C GLN A 145 1.25 24.54 7.56
N ASP A 146 2.17 24.01 8.38
CA ASP A 146 3.50 23.57 7.93
C ASP A 146 3.77 22.07 8.07
N ALA A 147 2.81 21.26 8.48
CA ALA A 147 3.04 19.83 8.61
C ALA A 147 2.81 19.11 7.29
N LYS A 148 3.88 18.52 6.75
CA LYS A 148 3.78 17.62 5.59
C LYS A 148 2.78 16.50 5.86
N THR A 149 2.07 16.06 4.82
CA THR A 149 1.28 14.82 4.89
C THR A 149 2.22 13.62 5.01
N VAL A 150 1.68 12.46 5.37
CA VAL A 150 2.50 11.23 5.37
C VAL A 150 3.02 10.93 3.97
N GLY A 151 2.17 11.12 2.94
CA GLY A 151 2.57 10.94 1.56
C GLY A 151 3.75 11.84 1.17
N GLU A 152 3.66 13.14 1.44
CA GLU A 152 4.76 14.09 1.19
C GLU A 152 6.03 13.76 1.97
N PHE A 153 5.89 13.27 3.22
CA PHE A 153 7.04 12.88 4.03
C PHE A 153 7.79 11.69 3.42
N ILE A 154 7.07 10.68 2.94
CA ILE A 154 7.67 9.48 2.34
C ILE A 154 7.98 9.62 0.85
N GLY A 155 7.69 10.78 0.23
CA GLY A 155 7.93 11.00 -1.20
C GLY A 155 7.04 10.15 -2.10
N GLU A 156 5.71 10.10 -1.84
CA GLU A 156 4.77 9.20 -2.52
C GLU A 156 4.89 9.18 -4.05
N ARG A 157 5.26 10.32 -4.66
CA ARG A 157 5.36 10.46 -6.12
C ARG A 157 6.44 9.58 -6.73
N GLU A 158 7.51 9.31 -5.99
CA GLU A 158 8.60 8.44 -6.42
C GLU A 158 8.17 6.97 -6.52
N PHE A 159 7.12 6.60 -5.79
CA PHE A 159 6.60 5.24 -5.73
C PHE A 159 5.36 5.02 -6.61
N LEU A 160 4.84 6.06 -7.25
CA LEU A 160 3.70 5.96 -8.16
C LEU A 160 4.09 5.12 -9.38
N GLU A 161 3.40 3.99 -9.60
CA GLU A 161 3.65 3.03 -10.67
C GLU A 161 5.11 2.52 -10.74
N ASN A 162 5.87 2.71 -9.67
CA ASN A 162 7.28 2.36 -9.63
C ASN A 162 7.50 0.90 -9.23
N PHE A 163 7.16 -0.03 -10.11
CA PHE A 163 7.45 -1.47 -9.94
C PHE A 163 8.94 -1.80 -10.04
N GLY A 164 9.76 -0.88 -10.55
CA GLY A 164 11.23 -1.01 -10.53
C GLY A 164 11.81 -1.05 -9.12
N SER A 165 11.11 -0.45 -8.13
CA SER A 165 11.50 -0.48 -6.71
C SER A 165 11.58 -1.90 -6.13
N LEU A 166 10.94 -2.90 -6.75
CA LEU A 166 11.02 -4.31 -6.35
C LEU A 166 12.43 -4.89 -6.50
N GLY A 167 13.29 -4.25 -7.31
CA GLY A 167 14.64 -4.72 -7.58
C GLY A 167 14.70 -6.08 -8.26
N LEU A 168 13.64 -6.47 -8.94
CA LEU A 168 13.52 -7.68 -9.74
C LEU A 168 13.87 -7.40 -11.21
N LYS A 169 14.38 -8.42 -11.92
CA LYS A 169 14.64 -8.35 -13.36
C LYS A 169 13.50 -9.03 -14.13
N PRO A 170 12.76 -8.33 -15.01
CA PRO A 170 11.71 -8.94 -15.81
C PRO A 170 12.18 -10.16 -16.60
N VAL A 171 11.29 -11.12 -16.83
CA VAL A 171 11.59 -12.32 -17.63
C VAL A 171 11.76 -11.96 -19.10
N THR A 172 11.05 -10.94 -19.56
CA THR A 172 10.97 -10.48 -20.95
C THR A 172 11.81 -9.22 -21.18
N SER A 173 13.04 -9.22 -20.78
CA SER A 173 13.98 -8.13 -21.12
C SER A 173 15.07 -8.65 -22.07
#